data_acd248481e6687d3e63079a9bf5c7c8d
#
_entry.id   acd248481e6687d3e63079a9bf5c7c8d
#
_cell.length_a   1.000
_cell.length_b   1.000
_cell.length_c   1.000
_cell.angle_alpha   90.00
_cell.angle_beta   90.00
_cell.angle_gamma   90.00
#
_symmetry.space_group_name_H-M   'P 1'
#
loop_
_entity.id
_entity.type
_entity.pdbx_description
1 polymer ?
#
loop_
_entity_poly.entity_id
_entity_poly.type
_entity_poly.pdbx_seq_one_letter_code
_entity_poly.pdbx_strand_id
1 'polypeptide(L)'
;MHRNIYSFEKSGVLIDADDENTVIASINPGYYKELKAKEKIFAGMIPKLDNAFAALKSGVNKVIIGKAEELDKLMKGTAGTTINND
;
A
#
# COMPACT_ATOMS: atom_id res chain seq x y z
N MET A 1 -9.87 -10.98 13.30
CA MET A 1 -9.72 -9.94 12.25
C MET A 1 -8.43 -9.18 12.48
N HIS A 2 -7.52 -9.23 11.50
CA HIS A 2 -6.18 -8.66 11.66
C HIS A 2 -5.91 -7.62 10.61
N ARG A 3 -5.23 -6.57 11.05
CA ARG A 3 -4.82 -5.47 10.21
C ARG A 3 -3.33 -5.24 10.42
N ASN A 4 -2.55 -5.25 9.35
CA ASN A 4 -1.13 -4.96 9.42
C ASN A 4 -0.88 -3.55 8.88
N ILE A 5 0.01 -2.85 9.56
CA ILE A 5 0.45 -1.53 9.12
C ILE A 5 1.94 -1.62 8.83
N TYR A 6 2.31 -1.33 7.59
CA TYR A 6 3.71 -1.30 7.17
C TYR A 6 4.17 0.15 7.13
N SER A 7 5.13 0.51 7.95
CA SER A 7 5.67 1.87 7.90
C SER A 7 6.60 2.02 6.72
N PHE A 8 6.58 3.21 6.14
CA PHE A 8 7.34 3.53 4.96
C PHE A 8 7.72 5.01 5.03
N GLU A 9 8.72 5.43 4.26
CA GLU A 9 9.17 6.82 4.26
C GLU A 9 8.26 7.74 3.44
N LYS A 10 7.41 7.18 2.57
CA LYS A 10 6.44 7.94 1.78
C LYS A 10 5.05 7.81 2.40
N SER A 11 4.15 8.70 2.00
CA SER A 11 2.78 8.71 2.52
C SER A 11 1.95 7.49 2.12
N GLY A 12 2.45 6.67 1.25
CA GLY A 12 1.78 5.47 0.74
C GLY A 12 2.39 5.10 -0.59
N VAL A 13 1.67 4.31 -1.38
CA VAL A 13 2.09 3.99 -2.74
C VAL A 13 1.73 5.18 -3.64
N LEU A 14 2.71 5.74 -4.32
CA LEU A 14 2.54 6.94 -5.15
C LEU A 14 2.48 6.58 -6.63
N ILE A 15 1.61 7.24 -7.37
CA ILE A 15 1.60 7.13 -8.83
C ILE A 15 2.87 7.76 -9.39
N ASP A 16 3.26 8.91 -8.83
CA ASP A 16 4.49 9.60 -9.16
C ASP A 16 5.37 9.63 -7.89
N ALA A 17 6.48 8.92 -7.92
CA ALA A 17 7.36 8.81 -6.76
C ALA A 17 7.89 10.16 -6.27
N ASP A 18 7.92 11.17 -7.14
CA ASP A 18 8.39 12.50 -6.79
C ASP A 18 7.29 13.43 -6.28
N ASP A 19 6.04 12.97 -6.27
CA ASP A 19 4.90 13.79 -5.87
C ASP A 19 4.06 13.05 -4.82
N GLU A 20 4.19 13.45 -3.56
CA GLU A 20 3.47 12.80 -2.46
C GLU A 20 1.97 13.07 -2.47
N ASN A 21 1.49 13.95 -3.34
CA ASN A 21 0.05 14.17 -3.49
C ASN A 21 -0.61 13.11 -4.39
N THR A 22 0.16 12.17 -4.93
CA THR A 22 -0.36 11.15 -5.83
C THR A 22 -0.54 9.80 -5.14
N VAL A 23 -0.85 9.79 -3.84
CA VAL A 23 -1.08 8.56 -3.08
C VAL A 23 -2.25 7.79 -3.66
N ILE A 24 -2.05 6.49 -3.89
CA ILE A 24 -3.12 5.60 -4.33
C ILE A 24 -3.86 5.11 -3.08
N ALA A 25 -5.17 5.36 -3.04
CA ALA A 25 -5.96 5.06 -1.83
C ALA A 25 -6.07 3.57 -1.54
N SER A 26 -6.26 2.73 -2.56
CA SER A 26 -6.34 1.30 -2.36
C SER A 26 -5.84 0.55 -3.60
N ILE A 27 -5.28 -0.63 -3.36
CA ILE A 27 -4.75 -1.47 -4.43
C ILE A 27 -5.23 -2.90 -4.20
N ASN A 28 -5.87 -3.49 -5.21
CA ASN A 28 -6.20 -4.92 -5.22
C ASN A 28 -5.24 -5.66 -6.14
N PRO A 29 -5.29 -7.02 -6.19
CA PRO A 29 -4.35 -7.77 -7.02
C PRO A 29 -4.39 -7.41 -8.50
N GLY A 30 -5.57 -7.15 -9.04
CA GLY A 30 -5.70 -6.76 -10.44
C GLY A 30 -5.06 -5.42 -10.75
N TYR A 31 -5.31 -4.45 -9.89
CA TYR A 31 -4.74 -3.12 -10.04
C TYR A 31 -3.21 -3.16 -9.87
N TYR A 32 -2.73 -3.95 -8.91
CA TYR A 32 -1.30 -4.11 -8.70
C TYR A 32 -0.62 -4.67 -9.95
N LYS A 33 -1.22 -5.69 -10.56
CA LYS A 33 -0.70 -6.27 -11.79
C LYS A 33 -0.62 -5.23 -12.91
N GLU A 34 -1.67 -4.43 -13.04
CA GLU A 34 -1.72 -3.36 -14.04
C GLU A 34 -0.64 -2.30 -13.79
N LEU A 35 -0.49 -1.88 -12.54
CA LEU A 35 0.52 -0.88 -12.20
C LEU A 35 1.93 -1.39 -12.47
N LYS A 36 2.21 -2.67 -12.19
CA LYS A 36 3.51 -3.25 -12.48
C LYS A 36 3.77 -3.29 -13.99
N ALA A 37 2.76 -3.69 -14.76
CA ALA A 37 2.89 -3.78 -16.21
C ALA A 37 3.18 -2.43 -16.84
N LYS A 38 2.63 -1.36 -16.28
CA LYS A 38 2.83 0.00 -16.76
C LYS A 38 4.02 0.71 -16.12
N GLU A 39 4.76 -0.01 -15.27
CA GLU A 39 5.91 0.54 -14.56
C GLU A 39 5.57 1.80 -13.76
N LYS A 40 4.37 1.82 -13.16
CA LYS A 40 3.91 2.95 -12.34
C LYS A 40 4.26 2.80 -10.87
N ILE A 41 4.89 1.69 -10.48
CA ILE A 41 5.28 1.44 -9.10
C ILE A 41 6.79 1.59 -9.00
N PHE A 42 7.22 2.40 -8.02
CA PHE A 42 8.63 2.50 -7.68
C PHE A 42 9.18 1.11 -7.33
N ALA A 43 10.32 0.75 -7.92
CA ALA A 43 10.87 -0.62 -7.77
C ALA A 43 11.05 -1.04 -6.32
N GLY A 44 11.43 -0.11 -5.44
CA GLY A 44 11.60 -0.41 -4.02
C GLY A 44 10.31 -0.75 -3.30
N MET A 45 9.15 -0.43 -3.87
CA MET A 45 7.85 -0.76 -3.30
C MET A 45 7.39 -2.17 -3.64
N ILE A 46 7.93 -2.77 -4.71
CA ILE A 46 7.47 -4.08 -5.17
C ILE A 46 7.61 -5.15 -4.08
N PRO A 47 8.76 -5.29 -3.40
CA PRO A 47 8.85 -6.27 -2.31
C PRO A 47 7.87 -6.00 -1.19
N LYS A 48 7.59 -4.73 -0.86
CA LYS A 48 6.63 -4.39 0.18
C LYS A 48 5.22 -4.79 -0.22
N LEU A 49 4.84 -4.53 -1.47
CA LEU A 49 3.53 -4.91 -1.96
C LEU A 49 3.38 -6.43 -2.07
N ASP A 50 4.43 -7.12 -2.51
CA ASP A 50 4.41 -8.57 -2.57
C ASP A 50 4.20 -9.17 -1.18
N ASN A 51 4.89 -8.63 -0.17
CA ASN A 51 4.71 -9.06 1.21
C ASN A 51 3.31 -8.76 1.73
N ALA A 52 2.75 -7.62 1.37
CA ALA A 52 1.40 -7.25 1.77
C ALA A 52 0.37 -8.22 1.20
N PHE A 53 0.49 -8.56 -0.08
CA PHE A 53 -0.44 -9.53 -0.69
C PHE A 53 -0.24 -10.93 -0.12
N ALA A 54 1.01 -11.32 0.21
CA ALA A 54 1.26 -12.60 0.86
C ALA A 54 0.59 -12.67 2.24
N ALA A 55 0.64 -11.56 3.00
CA ALA A 55 -0.04 -11.50 4.30
C ALA A 55 -1.54 -11.67 4.14
N LEU A 56 -2.13 -11.04 3.12
CA LEU A 56 -3.56 -11.20 2.86
C LEU A 56 -3.93 -12.65 2.56
N LYS A 57 -3.08 -13.36 1.82
CA LYS A 57 -3.31 -14.76 1.51
C LYS A 57 -3.22 -15.65 2.74
N SER A 58 -2.45 -15.23 3.74
CA SER A 58 -2.30 -16.03 4.97
C SER A 58 -3.33 -15.69 6.04
N GLY A 59 -4.30 -14.84 5.73
CA GLY A 59 -5.43 -14.59 6.62
C GLY A 59 -5.53 -13.19 7.21
N VAL A 60 -4.55 -12.32 6.93
CA VAL A 60 -4.65 -10.93 7.36
C VAL A 60 -5.77 -10.25 6.59
N ASN A 61 -6.59 -9.46 7.28
CA ASN A 61 -7.78 -8.87 6.69
C ASN A 61 -7.46 -7.74 5.72
N LYS A 62 -6.52 -6.87 6.08
CA LYS A 62 -6.04 -5.81 5.19
C LYS A 62 -4.65 -5.36 5.64
N VAL A 63 -3.93 -4.74 4.72
CA VAL A 63 -2.62 -4.15 4.99
C VAL A 63 -2.68 -2.68 4.61
N ILE A 64 -2.12 -1.82 5.46
CA ILE A 64 -2.07 -0.39 5.19
C ILE A 64 -0.60 0.04 5.13
N ILE A 65 -0.23 0.74 4.08
CA ILE A 65 1.14 1.21 3.87
C ILE A 65 1.15 2.74 3.97
N GLY A 66 2.01 3.29 4.81
CA GLY A 66 2.12 4.73 4.96
C GLY A 66 3.23 5.12 5.91
N LYS A 67 3.31 6.41 6.20
CA LYS A 67 4.32 6.95 7.10
C LYS A 67 4.00 6.65 8.56
N ALA A 68 5.02 6.28 9.34
CA ALA A 68 4.84 6.05 10.77
C ALA A 68 4.32 7.30 11.49
N GLU A 69 4.72 8.48 11.05
CA GLU A 69 4.26 9.74 11.67
C GLU A 69 2.76 9.97 11.48
N GLU A 70 2.15 9.28 10.52
CA GLU A 70 0.72 9.40 10.24
C GLU A 70 -0.08 8.23 10.79
N LEU A 71 0.45 7.53 11.79
CA LEU A 71 -0.16 6.30 12.32
C LEU A 71 -1.65 6.49 12.66
N ASP A 72 -2.01 7.59 13.32
CA ASP A 72 -3.41 7.85 13.67
C ASP A 72 -4.29 7.91 12.43
N LYS A 73 -3.83 8.56 11.38
CA LYS A 73 -4.58 8.67 10.13
C LYS A 73 -4.65 7.33 9.42
N LEU A 74 -3.57 6.54 9.49
CA LEU A 74 -3.55 5.20 8.88
C LEU A 74 -4.59 4.31 9.55
N MET A 75 -4.68 4.37 10.87
CA MET A 75 -5.65 3.59 11.62
C MET A 75 -7.09 3.99 11.30
N LYS A 76 -7.31 5.24 10.99
CA LYS A 76 -8.65 5.76 10.64
C LYS A 76 -8.98 5.58 9.16
N GLY A 77 -8.01 5.15 8.35
CA GLY A 77 -8.20 4.99 6.91
C GLY A 77 -8.21 6.29 6.13
N THR A 78 -7.69 7.37 6.71
CA THR A 78 -7.67 8.69 6.05
C THR A 78 -6.32 9.02 5.42
N ALA A 79 -5.36 8.14 5.53
CA ALA A 79 -4.04 8.30 4.91
C ALA A 79 -3.50 6.95 4.50
N GLY A 80 -2.46 6.95 3.67
CA GLY A 80 -1.79 5.74 3.24
C GLY A 80 -2.52 5.01 2.13
N THR A 81 -2.02 3.82 1.83
CA THR A 81 -2.59 2.95 0.80
C THR A 81 -3.08 1.67 1.45
N THR A 82 -4.33 1.33 1.22
CA THR A 82 -4.91 0.07 1.72
C THR A 82 -4.74 -1.01 0.66
N ILE A 83 -4.15 -2.13 1.08
CA ILE A 83 -3.98 -3.30 0.21
C ILE A 83 -5.04 -4.32 0.59
N ASN A 84 -5.81 -4.76 -0.38
CA ASN A 84 -6.89 -5.73 -0.15
C ASN A 84 -7.01 -6.72 -1.31
N ASN A 85 -7.84 -7.74 -1.14
CA ASN A 85 -8.02 -8.80 -2.15
C ASN A 85 -9.27 -8.63 -3.02
N ASP A 86 -9.95 -7.54 -2.91
CA ASP A 86 -11.21 -7.35 -3.67
C ASP A 86 -10.98 -7.01 -5.13
#